data_fce52dee6de66caef299d6f138316533
#
_entry.id   fce52dee6de66caef299d6f138316533
#
_cell.length_a   1.000
_cell.length_b   1.000
_cell.length_c   1.000
_cell.angle_alpha   90.00
_cell.angle_beta   90.00
_cell.angle_gamma   90.00
#
_symmetry.space_group_name_H-M   'P 1'
#
loop_
_entity.id
_entity.type
_entity.pdbx_description
1 polymer ?
#
loop_
_entity_poly.entity_id
_entity_poly.type
_entity_poly.pdbx_seq_one_letter_code
_entity_poly.pdbx_strand_id
1 'polypeptide(L)'
;LLVNTGSGVGAEPGCEMIGKMLASYRNAAFVQETGEPDLRTCTQRDTPLFTKAGLQQKNEQQELDGFLVLPTDCFSPFDYVTERMHRTPRTFGIHYYQGSWQSGDKANRWRKRFKCTKVGRWCMWLRQCSPRWLREKRRSLHNRRRLHWKKWVGCRGLQFGSSILLDKERRLRLNSGSRVTLGDRVESDGRVFITTGYSSQLNIGSGVYFNDGAVISCLGKITIGDNTLFGPGVKIFDNNHRFSREEGVSRECTAGCITVGRSCWIASDVVLLKGTGIGGT
;
A
#
# COMPACT_ATOMS: atom_id res chain seq x y z
N LEU A 1 8.56 -12.70 21.18
CA LEU A 1 8.94 -13.54 20.04
C LEU A 1 7.70 -14.22 19.49
N LEU A 2 7.63 -14.34 18.15
CA LEU A 2 6.57 -15.05 17.43
C LEU A 2 7.18 -16.20 16.65
N VAL A 3 6.46 -17.31 16.53
CA VAL A 3 6.84 -18.42 15.65
C VAL A 3 6.62 -17.99 14.21
N ASN A 4 7.66 -18.05 13.38
CA ASN A 4 7.56 -17.68 11.97
C ASN A 4 7.38 -18.92 11.08
N THR A 5 6.15 -19.38 10.97
CA THR A 5 5.77 -20.51 10.10
C THR A 5 5.99 -20.21 8.61
N GLY A 6 6.03 -18.92 8.23
CA GLY A 6 6.32 -18.49 6.86
C GLY A 6 7.78 -18.68 6.41
N SER A 7 8.71 -18.95 7.33
CA SER A 7 10.12 -19.24 6.99
C SER A 7 10.38 -20.70 6.62
N GLY A 8 9.42 -21.58 6.91
CA GLY A 8 9.47 -23.00 6.60
C GLY A 8 8.84 -23.85 7.71
N VAL A 9 8.07 -24.80 7.31
CA VAL A 9 7.49 -25.84 8.18
C VAL A 9 7.69 -27.17 7.48
N GLY A 10 8.26 -28.13 8.18
CA GLY A 10 8.33 -29.52 7.75
C GLY A 10 7.54 -30.39 8.73
N ALA A 11 6.78 -31.33 8.25
CA ALA A 11 6.00 -32.24 9.09
C ALA A 11 5.81 -33.58 8.39
N GLU A 12 5.69 -34.64 9.19
CA GLU A 12 5.26 -35.92 8.69
C GLU A 12 3.75 -35.92 8.39
N PRO A 13 3.28 -36.79 7.48
CA PRO A 13 1.85 -36.97 7.25
C PRO A 13 1.11 -37.27 8.54
N GLY A 14 0.00 -36.59 8.80
CA GLY A 14 -0.80 -36.78 10.01
C GLY A 14 -0.32 -35.99 11.24
N CYS A 15 0.66 -35.11 11.13
CA CYS A 15 1.13 -34.28 12.24
C CYS A 15 -0.01 -33.49 12.88
N GLU A 16 -0.28 -33.73 14.17
CA GLU A 16 -1.39 -33.13 14.91
C GLU A 16 -1.32 -31.62 14.97
N MET A 17 -0.11 -31.04 15.12
CA MET A 17 0.07 -29.58 15.14
C MET A 17 -0.32 -28.93 13.82
N ILE A 18 0.02 -29.55 12.69
CA ILE A 18 -0.42 -29.08 11.36
C ILE A 18 -1.93 -29.15 11.26
N GLY A 19 -2.56 -30.22 11.78
CA GLY A 19 -4.01 -30.33 11.88
C GLY A 19 -4.64 -29.18 12.67
N LYS A 20 -4.08 -28.84 13.82
CA LYS A 20 -4.51 -27.67 14.65
C LYS A 20 -4.34 -26.35 13.94
N MET A 21 -3.22 -26.16 13.25
CA MET A 21 -2.99 -24.96 12.43
C MET A 21 -4.05 -24.85 11.32
N LEU A 22 -4.26 -25.90 10.53
CA LEU A 22 -5.28 -25.91 9.48
C LEU A 22 -6.68 -25.65 10.04
N ALA A 23 -7.03 -26.24 11.17
CA ALA A 23 -8.32 -26.01 11.83
C ALA A 23 -8.50 -24.55 12.25
N SER A 24 -7.44 -23.87 12.70
CA SER A 24 -7.48 -22.44 13.07
C SER A 24 -7.79 -21.51 11.90
N TYR A 25 -7.46 -21.92 10.67
CA TYR A 25 -7.74 -21.16 9.45
C TYR A 25 -9.08 -21.54 8.79
N ARG A 26 -9.59 -22.75 9.02
CA ARG A 26 -10.81 -23.25 8.34
C ARG A 26 -12.03 -22.36 8.53
N ASN A 27 -12.18 -21.77 9.71
CA ASN A 27 -13.31 -20.89 10.06
C ASN A 27 -12.88 -19.43 10.23
N ALA A 28 -11.69 -19.08 9.78
CA ALA A 28 -11.19 -17.72 9.86
C ALA A 28 -11.75 -16.89 8.71
N ALA A 29 -12.84 -16.18 8.95
CA ALA A 29 -13.34 -15.18 8.00
C ALA A 29 -12.37 -14.00 7.90
N PHE A 30 -12.06 -13.58 6.67
CA PHE A 30 -11.24 -12.37 6.46
C PHE A 30 -11.96 -11.10 6.94
N VAL A 31 -13.28 -11.05 6.77
CA VAL A 31 -14.13 -9.99 7.31
C VAL A 31 -14.84 -10.54 8.54
N GLN A 32 -14.60 -9.90 9.68
CA GLN A 32 -15.24 -10.27 10.96
C GLN A 32 -16.72 -9.89 10.96
N GLU A 33 -17.49 -10.42 11.91
CA GLU A 33 -18.92 -10.07 12.09
C GLU A 33 -19.12 -8.55 12.31
N THR A 34 -18.10 -7.87 12.82
CA THR A 34 -18.06 -6.40 12.98
C THR A 34 -17.89 -5.63 11.68
N GLY A 35 -17.67 -6.30 10.54
CA GLY A 35 -17.34 -5.70 9.26
C GLY A 35 -15.88 -5.30 9.09
N GLU A 36 -15.03 -5.45 10.11
CA GLU A 36 -13.61 -5.12 10.04
C GLU A 36 -12.80 -6.31 9.48
N PRO A 37 -11.75 -6.05 8.67
CA PRO A 37 -10.88 -7.11 8.17
C PRO A 37 -9.97 -7.65 9.28
N ASP A 38 -9.79 -8.96 9.31
CA ASP A 38 -8.82 -9.61 10.19
C ASP A 38 -7.41 -9.52 9.59
N LEU A 39 -6.63 -8.58 10.07
CA LEU A 39 -5.26 -8.30 9.62
C LEU A 39 -4.19 -9.08 10.40
N ARG A 40 -4.55 -10.07 11.20
CA ARG A 40 -3.56 -10.89 11.92
C ARG A 40 -2.70 -11.67 10.93
N THR A 41 -1.40 -11.58 11.11
CA THR A 41 -0.43 -12.34 10.31
C THR A 41 -0.43 -13.83 10.72
N CYS A 42 0.11 -14.71 9.85
CA CYS A 42 0.27 -16.13 10.19
C CYS A 42 1.02 -16.32 11.52
N THR A 43 2.09 -15.56 11.74
CA THR A 43 2.84 -15.63 12.99
C THR A 43 2.00 -15.29 14.23
N GLN A 44 1.07 -14.32 14.11
CA GLN A 44 0.16 -13.95 15.20
C GLN A 44 -0.94 -14.97 15.44
N ARG A 45 -1.35 -15.69 14.39
CA ARG A 45 -2.36 -16.76 14.50
C ARG A 45 -1.78 -18.06 15.03
N ASP A 46 -0.59 -18.43 14.54
CA ASP A 46 0.01 -19.73 14.83
C ASP A 46 0.71 -19.76 16.20
N THR A 47 1.40 -18.67 16.60
CA THR A 47 2.14 -18.64 17.88
C THR A 47 1.30 -19.08 19.10
N PRO A 48 0.03 -18.68 19.27
CA PRO A 48 -0.79 -19.14 20.39
C PRO A 48 -0.99 -20.66 20.43
N LEU A 49 -0.99 -21.35 19.28
CA LEU A 49 -1.10 -22.81 19.24
C LEU A 49 0.15 -23.48 19.83
N PHE A 50 1.32 -22.97 19.46
CA PHE A 50 2.60 -23.45 19.97
C PHE A 50 2.79 -23.13 21.47
N THR A 51 2.38 -21.94 21.92
CA THR A 51 2.49 -21.57 23.34
C THR A 51 1.55 -22.41 24.21
N LYS A 52 0.36 -22.77 23.71
CA LYS A 52 -0.56 -23.72 24.40
C LYS A 52 0.05 -25.11 24.48
N ALA A 53 0.89 -25.51 23.54
CA ALA A 53 1.62 -26.78 23.55
C ALA A 53 2.93 -26.71 24.37
N GLY A 54 3.18 -25.63 25.10
CA GLY A 54 4.31 -25.51 26.02
C GLY A 54 5.50 -24.69 25.49
N LEU A 55 5.41 -24.10 24.28
CA LEU A 55 6.49 -23.28 23.75
C LEU A 55 6.74 -22.05 24.62
N GLN A 56 7.97 -21.90 25.07
CA GLN A 56 8.45 -20.67 25.68
C GLN A 56 8.91 -19.68 24.60
N GLN A 57 8.52 -18.41 24.72
CA GLN A 57 8.88 -17.38 23.73
C GLN A 57 10.34 -16.91 23.86
N LYS A 58 11.27 -17.85 23.77
CA LYS A 58 12.73 -17.65 23.78
C LYS A 58 13.30 -18.01 22.41
N ASN A 59 14.39 -17.35 22.02
CA ASN A 59 15.08 -17.65 20.77
C ASN A 59 16.08 -18.79 20.95
N GLU A 60 15.57 -19.96 21.33
CA GLU A 60 16.33 -21.18 21.60
C GLU A 60 15.65 -22.35 20.89
N GLN A 61 16.41 -23.39 20.61
CA GLN A 61 15.83 -24.63 20.13
C GLN A 61 14.98 -25.26 21.23
N GLN A 62 13.77 -25.62 20.91
CA GLN A 62 12.83 -26.24 21.85
C GLN A 62 12.18 -27.45 21.18
N GLU A 63 12.26 -28.57 21.85
CA GLU A 63 11.58 -29.78 21.49
C GLU A 63 10.31 -29.89 22.32
N LEU A 64 9.19 -30.04 21.67
CA LEU A 64 7.88 -30.17 22.26
C LEU A 64 7.25 -31.47 21.73
N ASP A 65 6.24 -31.98 22.40
CA ASP A 65 5.60 -33.23 22.00
C ASP A 65 5.14 -33.18 20.52
N GLY A 66 5.86 -33.94 19.69
CA GLY A 66 5.59 -34.06 18.26
C GLY A 66 6.14 -32.96 17.33
N PHE A 67 6.93 -31.99 17.82
CA PHE A 67 7.55 -31.00 16.95
C PHE A 67 8.77 -30.29 17.55
N LEU A 68 9.64 -29.80 16.66
CA LEU A 68 10.86 -29.08 16.98
C LEU A 68 10.74 -27.63 16.51
N VAL A 69 10.92 -26.69 17.42
CA VAL A 69 11.00 -25.26 17.10
C VAL A 69 12.47 -24.84 17.08
N LEU A 70 12.91 -24.29 15.96
CA LEU A 70 14.29 -23.88 15.74
C LEU A 70 14.46 -22.38 16.00
N PRO A 71 15.64 -21.96 16.51
CA PRO A 71 15.96 -20.55 16.69
C PRO A 71 16.09 -19.81 15.35
N THR A 72 16.01 -18.48 15.42
CA THR A 72 15.95 -17.62 14.22
C THR A 72 17.19 -17.73 13.33
N ASP A 73 18.35 -18.06 13.88
CA ASP A 73 19.59 -18.23 13.13
C ASP A 73 19.56 -19.39 12.13
N CYS A 74 18.62 -20.34 12.28
CA CYS A 74 18.50 -21.48 11.36
C CYS A 74 17.91 -21.06 9.99
N PHE A 75 16.83 -20.27 9.93
CA PHE A 75 16.14 -19.92 8.69
C PHE A 75 15.89 -18.41 8.50
N SER A 76 15.99 -17.63 9.56
CA SER A 76 15.75 -16.17 9.52
C SER A 76 16.86 -15.41 10.25
N PRO A 77 18.15 -15.62 9.89
CA PRO A 77 19.27 -14.94 10.56
C PRO A 77 19.35 -13.45 10.28
N PHE A 78 18.53 -12.93 9.38
CA PHE A 78 18.48 -11.51 9.06
C PHE A 78 17.46 -10.80 9.96
N ASP A 79 17.98 -9.91 10.82
CA ASP A 79 17.12 -9.03 11.62
C ASP A 79 16.68 -7.83 10.76
N TYR A 80 15.41 -7.83 10.39
CA TYR A 80 14.80 -6.77 9.57
C TYR A 80 14.83 -5.39 10.24
N VAL A 81 14.80 -5.34 11.58
CA VAL A 81 14.76 -4.07 12.33
C VAL A 81 16.14 -3.42 12.37
N THR A 82 17.15 -4.21 12.67
CA THR A 82 18.56 -3.75 12.79
C THR A 82 19.34 -3.87 11.48
N GLU A 83 18.79 -4.55 10.48
CA GLU A 83 19.46 -4.91 9.21
C GLU A 83 20.77 -5.70 9.40
N ARG A 84 20.88 -6.41 10.51
CA ARG A 84 22.06 -7.23 10.81
C ARG A 84 21.83 -8.68 10.43
N MET A 85 22.89 -9.28 9.94
CA MET A 85 22.94 -10.71 9.61
C MET A 85 23.63 -11.46 10.73
N HIS A 86 22.95 -12.44 11.31
CA HIS A 86 23.43 -13.29 12.42
C HIS A 86 23.60 -14.74 11.95
N ARG A 87 24.45 -14.96 10.94
CA ARG A 87 24.73 -16.31 10.46
C ARG A 87 25.52 -17.13 11.49
N THR A 88 25.13 -18.38 11.64
CA THR A 88 25.83 -19.39 12.43
C THR A 88 26.09 -20.63 11.56
N PRO A 89 26.90 -21.60 12.00
CA PRO A 89 27.02 -22.87 11.30
C PRO A 89 25.71 -23.65 11.14
N ARG A 90 24.68 -23.29 11.89
CA ARG A 90 23.33 -23.89 11.84
C ARG A 90 22.39 -23.17 10.87
N THR A 91 22.85 -22.18 10.12
CA THR A 91 22.02 -21.44 9.17
C THR A 91 21.80 -22.27 7.92
N PHE A 92 20.59 -22.79 7.74
CA PHE A 92 20.17 -23.59 6.57
C PHE A 92 19.55 -22.72 5.48
N GLY A 93 18.90 -21.63 5.85
CA GLY A 93 18.22 -20.74 4.93
C GLY A 93 18.24 -19.30 5.42
N ILE A 94 18.00 -18.36 4.50
CA ILE A 94 17.97 -16.93 4.81
C ILE A 94 16.72 -16.29 4.24
N HIS A 95 15.86 -15.81 5.12
CA HIS A 95 14.73 -14.96 4.73
C HIS A 95 15.17 -13.50 4.78
N TYR A 96 15.32 -12.88 3.62
CA TYR A 96 15.84 -11.50 3.51
C TYR A 96 14.80 -10.43 3.78
N TYR A 97 13.55 -10.78 3.97
CA TYR A 97 12.44 -9.83 4.17
C TYR A 97 12.48 -8.69 3.12
N GLN A 98 12.73 -9.05 1.86
CA GLN A 98 12.92 -8.06 0.79
C GLN A 98 11.68 -7.18 0.59
N GLY A 99 10.53 -7.62 1.14
CA GLY A 99 9.30 -6.86 1.06
C GLY A 99 9.01 -6.46 -0.39
N SER A 100 9.01 -7.44 -1.31
CA SER A 100 8.72 -7.20 -2.74
C SER A 100 7.40 -6.46 -2.95
N TRP A 101 6.54 -6.51 -1.94
CA TRP A 101 5.31 -5.75 -1.78
C TRP A 101 5.52 -4.37 -1.10
N GLN A 102 6.71 -4.05 -0.61
CA GLN A 102 7.07 -2.74 -0.09
C GLN A 102 7.98 -2.03 -1.10
N SER A 103 7.63 -0.83 -1.52
CA SER A 103 8.47 -0.04 -2.41
C SER A 103 9.85 0.23 -1.79
N GLY A 104 10.89 -0.29 -2.44
CA GLY A 104 12.27 -0.16 -2.01
C GLY A 104 12.80 1.26 -2.16
N ASP A 105 12.84 2.03 -1.11
CA ASP A 105 13.49 3.33 -1.11
C ASP A 105 14.89 3.24 -0.49
N LYS A 106 15.91 3.22 -1.36
CA LYS A 106 17.34 3.23 -0.97
C LYS A 106 17.76 4.52 -0.21
N ALA A 107 16.88 5.54 -0.19
CA ALA A 107 17.17 6.88 0.34
C ALA A 107 17.15 7.00 1.88
N ASN A 108 16.91 5.92 2.62
CA ASN A 108 16.61 6.02 4.05
C ASN A 108 17.56 5.30 5.01
N ARG A 109 18.81 4.96 4.63
CA ARG A 109 19.75 4.27 5.54
C ARG A 109 19.99 5.02 6.86
N TRP A 110 20.11 6.33 6.85
CA TRP A 110 20.28 7.13 8.06
C TRP A 110 19.02 7.14 8.94
N ARG A 111 17.82 7.17 8.32
CA ARG A 111 16.54 7.08 9.05
C ARG A 111 16.36 5.71 9.70
N LYS A 112 16.80 4.64 9.05
CA LYS A 112 16.78 3.28 9.63
C LYS A 112 17.75 3.21 10.83
N ARG A 113 18.98 3.72 10.67
CA ARG A 113 19.95 3.80 11.79
C ARG A 113 19.41 4.61 12.98
N PHE A 114 18.76 5.75 12.73
CA PHE A 114 18.11 6.53 13.78
C PHE A 114 17.02 5.75 14.50
N LYS A 115 16.18 4.99 13.77
CA LYS A 115 15.14 4.15 14.37
C LYS A 115 15.69 3.08 15.30
N CYS A 116 16.91 2.62 15.10
CA CYS A 116 17.58 1.64 15.95
C CYS A 116 18.12 2.23 17.26
N THR A 117 18.23 3.53 17.39
CA THR A 117 18.63 4.20 18.64
C THR A 117 17.51 4.18 19.67
N LYS A 118 17.85 4.33 20.98
CA LYS A 118 16.84 4.47 22.06
C LYS A 118 15.88 5.63 21.78
N VAL A 119 16.42 6.77 21.34
CA VAL A 119 15.63 7.97 20.98
C VAL A 119 14.74 7.70 19.77
N GLY A 120 15.26 7.05 18.72
CA GLY A 120 14.49 6.69 17.55
C GLY A 120 13.33 5.74 17.85
N ARG A 121 13.56 4.72 18.70
CA ARG A 121 12.51 3.81 19.17
C ARG A 121 11.44 4.53 20.00
N TRP A 122 11.84 5.42 20.88
CA TRP A 122 10.93 6.26 21.66
C TRP A 122 10.09 7.18 20.76
N CYS A 123 10.71 7.82 19.77
CA CYS A 123 10.00 8.63 18.77
C CYS A 123 9.02 7.81 17.92
N MET A 124 9.37 6.56 17.57
CA MET A 124 8.46 5.67 16.87
C MET A 124 7.28 5.25 17.75
N TRP A 125 7.54 4.92 19.01
CA TRP A 125 6.50 4.58 19.99
C TRP A 125 5.52 5.74 20.16
N LEU A 126 6.02 6.97 20.40
CA LEU A 126 5.17 8.17 20.46
C LEU A 126 4.35 8.37 19.18
N ARG A 127 4.91 8.04 18.02
CA ARG A 127 4.21 8.15 16.73
C ARG A 127 3.13 7.08 16.58
N GLN A 128 3.38 5.87 17.04
CA GLN A 128 2.38 4.78 17.05
C GLN A 128 1.25 5.05 18.04
N CYS A 129 1.59 5.57 19.23
CA CYS A 129 0.62 5.96 20.23
C CYS A 129 -0.14 7.26 19.91
N SER A 130 0.27 8.00 18.85
CA SER A 130 -0.44 9.22 18.48
C SER A 130 -1.84 8.88 17.92
N PRO A 131 -2.90 9.59 18.35
CA PRO A 131 -4.24 9.39 17.88
C PRO A 131 -4.33 9.47 16.34
N ARG A 132 -5.22 8.68 15.74
CA ARG A 132 -5.43 8.64 14.29
C ARG A 132 -5.67 10.02 13.70
N TRP A 133 -6.53 10.82 14.33
CA TRP A 133 -6.84 12.20 13.91
C TRP A 133 -5.60 13.10 13.84
N LEU A 134 -4.63 12.94 14.77
CA LEU A 134 -3.40 13.74 14.78
C LEU A 134 -2.47 13.34 13.63
N ARG A 135 -2.40 12.05 13.30
CA ARG A 135 -1.64 11.53 12.16
C ARG A 135 -2.21 12.04 10.84
N GLU A 136 -3.51 11.98 10.69
CA GLU A 136 -4.24 12.48 9.51
C GLU A 136 -4.07 13.99 9.36
N LYS A 137 -4.21 14.75 10.43
CA LYS A 137 -3.98 16.21 10.42
C LYS A 137 -2.56 16.57 9.96
N ARG A 138 -1.54 15.86 10.48
CA ARG A 138 -0.14 16.06 10.05
C ARG A 138 0.06 15.68 8.57
N ARG A 139 -0.54 14.57 8.12
CA ARG A 139 -0.50 14.14 6.72
C ARG A 139 -1.16 15.16 5.81
N SER A 140 -2.34 15.64 6.16
CA SER A 140 -3.06 16.66 5.41
C SER A 140 -2.26 17.97 5.31
N LEU A 141 -1.71 18.49 6.41
CA LEU A 141 -0.89 19.69 6.40
C LEU A 141 0.35 19.55 5.50
N HIS A 142 1.03 18.40 5.57
CA HIS A 142 2.18 18.13 4.70
C HIS A 142 1.78 18.11 3.23
N ASN A 143 0.67 17.46 2.89
CA ASN A 143 0.16 17.39 1.54
C ASN A 143 -0.23 18.76 1.00
N ARG A 144 -0.95 19.56 1.80
CA ARG A 144 -1.35 20.92 1.43
C ARG A 144 -0.14 21.80 1.13
N ARG A 145 0.89 21.79 1.97
CA ARG A 145 2.13 22.55 1.72
C ARG A 145 2.75 22.17 0.37
N ARG A 146 2.82 20.88 0.03
CA ARG A 146 3.35 20.41 -1.26
C ARG A 146 2.46 20.79 -2.45
N LEU A 147 1.16 20.79 -2.29
CA LEU A 147 0.22 21.22 -3.34
C LEU A 147 0.29 22.73 -3.56
N HIS A 148 0.39 23.53 -2.50
CA HIS A 148 0.65 24.96 -2.61
C HIS A 148 1.95 25.25 -3.37
N TRP A 149 3.02 24.54 -3.07
CA TRP A 149 4.29 24.65 -3.81
C TRP A 149 4.11 24.32 -5.29
N LYS A 150 3.41 23.21 -5.62
CA LYS A 150 3.13 22.84 -7.02
C LYS A 150 2.27 23.88 -7.75
N LYS A 151 1.30 24.45 -7.08
CA LYS A 151 0.49 25.55 -7.61
C LYS A 151 1.36 26.78 -7.92
N TRP A 152 2.26 27.12 -7.03
CA TRP A 152 3.13 28.29 -7.19
C TRP A 152 4.19 28.10 -8.29
N VAL A 153 4.83 26.92 -8.33
CA VAL A 153 5.98 26.66 -9.24
C VAL A 153 5.53 26.22 -10.64
N GLY A 154 4.37 25.56 -10.78
CA GLY A 154 4.03 24.91 -12.05
C GLY A 154 2.57 25.03 -12.46
N CYS A 155 1.66 24.40 -11.77
CA CYS A 155 0.25 24.28 -12.14
C CYS A 155 -0.61 25.36 -11.48
N ARG A 156 -0.71 26.54 -12.08
CA ARG A 156 -1.53 27.67 -11.55
C ARG A 156 -3.02 27.32 -11.49
N GLY A 157 -3.49 26.43 -12.37
CA GLY A 157 -4.87 25.92 -12.40
C GLY A 157 -5.20 24.87 -11.35
N LEU A 158 -4.28 24.57 -10.40
CA LEU A 158 -4.51 23.61 -9.33
C LEU A 158 -5.37 24.23 -8.21
N GLN A 159 -6.52 23.60 -7.95
CA GLN A 159 -7.40 23.87 -6.82
C GLN A 159 -7.50 22.61 -5.96
N PHE A 160 -7.61 22.76 -4.65
CA PHE A 160 -7.73 21.61 -3.75
C PHE A 160 -8.41 21.99 -2.44
N GLY A 161 -9.12 21.05 -1.89
CA GLY A 161 -9.87 21.18 -0.65
C GLY A 161 -9.01 21.19 0.62
N SER A 162 -9.66 21.17 1.75
CA SER A 162 -9.06 21.37 3.07
C SER A 162 -8.31 20.13 3.58
N SER A 163 -8.80 18.94 3.26
CA SER A 163 -8.25 17.67 3.76
C SER A 163 -7.81 16.76 2.63
N ILE A 164 -6.54 16.77 2.31
CA ILE A 164 -5.94 15.90 1.27
C ILE A 164 -5.01 14.90 1.95
N LEU A 165 -5.34 13.61 1.87
CA LEU A 165 -4.67 12.52 2.57
C LEU A 165 -3.93 11.56 1.62
N LEU A 166 -3.34 12.08 0.55
CA LEU A 166 -2.55 11.28 -0.38
C LEU A 166 -1.30 10.70 0.27
N ASP A 167 -0.91 9.50 -0.12
CA ASP A 167 0.30 8.83 0.38
C ASP A 167 1.58 9.58 -0.01
N LYS A 168 2.68 9.25 0.66
CA LYS A 168 3.99 9.87 0.44
C LYS A 168 4.58 9.51 -0.92
N GLU A 169 4.26 8.33 -1.44
CA GLU A 169 4.78 7.80 -2.70
C GLU A 169 4.01 8.29 -3.94
N ARG A 170 3.09 9.24 -3.75
CA ARG A 170 2.38 9.85 -4.87
C ARG A 170 3.32 10.56 -5.85
N ARG A 171 3.05 10.41 -7.14
CA ARG A 171 3.71 11.17 -8.21
C ARG A 171 2.70 12.03 -8.95
N LEU A 172 2.77 13.34 -8.77
CA LEU A 172 1.91 14.29 -9.45
C LEU A 172 2.75 15.06 -10.48
N ARG A 173 2.56 14.76 -11.77
CA ARG A 173 3.14 15.48 -12.90
C ARG A 173 2.06 16.34 -13.53
N LEU A 174 1.82 17.51 -12.93
CA LEU A 174 0.78 18.44 -13.37
C LEU A 174 1.40 19.48 -14.32
N ASN A 175 0.82 19.56 -15.51
CA ASN A 175 1.25 20.54 -16.52
C ASN A 175 0.77 21.95 -16.13
N SER A 176 1.55 22.97 -16.47
CA SER A 176 1.26 24.37 -16.13
C SER A 176 -0.04 24.89 -16.76
N GLY A 177 -0.42 24.39 -17.93
CA GLY A 177 -1.64 24.76 -18.62
C GLY A 177 -2.87 23.93 -18.22
N SER A 178 -2.73 22.91 -17.35
CA SER A 178 -3.85 22.07 -16.92
C SER A 178 -4.68 22.73 -15.82
N ARG A 179 -5.98 22.38 -15.78
CA ARG A 179 -6.89 22.67 -14.65
C ARG A 179 -7.10 21.41 -13.85
N VAL A 180 -6.71 21.43 -12.57
CA VAL A 180 -6.83 20.28 -11.69
C VAL A 180 -7.58 20.69 -10.44
N THR A 181 -8.69 20.02 -10.18
CA THR A 181 -9.50 20.21 -8.97
C THR A 181 -9.47 18.93 -8.16
N LEU A 182 -9.09 19.03 -6.88
CA LEU A 182 -9.20 17.97 -5.90
C LEU A 182 -10.17 18.43 -4.81
N GLY A 183 -11.26 17.71 -4.64
CA GLY A 183 -12.24 18.00 -3.59
C GLY A 183 -11.71 17.81 -2.17
N ASP A 184 -12.57 17.94 -1.19
CA ASP A 184 -12.24 17.66 0.21
C ASP A 184 -12.11 16.15 0.45
N ARG A 185 -11.25 15.75 1.40
CA ARG A 185 -11.05 14.36 1.81
C ARG A 185 -10.73 13.42 0.63
N VAL A 186 -9.88 13.87 -0.29
CA VAL A 186 -9.30 12.98 -1.29
C VAL A 186 -8.16 12.20 -0.62
N GLU A 187 -8.27 10.87 -0.64
CA GLU A 187 -7.40 9.97 0.12
C GLU A 187 -6.72 8.94 -0.78
N SER A 188 -5.55 8.46 -0.36
CA SER A 188 -4.95 7.26 -0.94
C SER A 188 -4.18 6.46 0.11
N ASP A 189 -4.30 5.14 0.05
CA ASP A 189 -3.56 4.22 0.94
C ASP A 189 -2.25 3.72 0.34
N GLY A 190 -1.87 4.22 -0.82
CA GLY A 190 -0.62 3.85 -1.44
C GLY A 190 -0.25 4.77 -2.59
N ARG A 191 0.48 4.22 -3.55
CA ARG A 191 1.00 4.96 -4.70
C ARG A 191 -0.13 5.46 -5.59
N VAL A 192 -0.15 6.75 -5.85
CA VAL A 192 -1.01 7.36 -6.86
C VAL A 192 -0.15 8.13 -7.83
N PHE A 193 -0.30 7.84 -9.12
CA PHE A 193 0.40 8.50 -10.20
C PHE A 193 -0.59 9.29 -11.06
N ILE A 194 -0.48 10.63 -11.05
CA ILE A 194 -1.33 11.52 -11.84
C ILE A 194 -0.46 12.31 -12.79
N THR A 195 -0.77 12.22 -14.08
CA THR A 195 -0.15 13.02 -15.13
C THR A 195 -1.24 13.81 -15.85
N THR A 196 -0.98 15.09 -16.11
CA THR A 196 -1.88 15.95 -16.90
C THR A 196 -1.16 16.52 -18.11
N GLY A 197 -1.87 16.59 -19.23
CA GLY A 197 -1.40 17.29 -20.43
C GLY A 197 -1.66 18.78 -20.39
N TYR A 198 -1.15 19.50 -21.38
CA TYR A 198 -1.45 20.92 -21.58
C TYR A 198 -2.95 21.08 -21.91
N SER A 199 -3.60 22.09 -21.34
CA SER A 199 -5.04 22.34 -21.50
C SER A 199 -6.00 21.25 -21.01
N SER A 200 -5.51 20.22 -20.33
CA SER A 200 -6.35 19.16 -19.77
C SER A 200 -7.14 19.60 -18.54
N GLN A 201 -8.24 18.92 -18.26
CA GLN A 201 -9.12 19.17 -17.12
C GLN A 201 -9.29 17.89 -16.29
N LEU A 202 -8.78 17.89 -15.07
CA LEU A 202 -8.94 16.78 -14.14
C LEU A 202 -9.74 17.27 -12.93
N ASN A 203 -10.95 16.73 -12.75
CA ASN A 203 -11.80 17.00 -11.62
C ASN A 203 -11.98 15.74 -10.78
N ILE A 204 -11.52 15.77 -9.54
CA ILE A 204 -11.70 14.71 -8.56
C ILE A 204 -12.56 15.27 -7.44
N GLY A 205 -13.71 14.67 -7.22
CA GLY A 205 -14.70 15.08 -6.23
C GLY A 205 -14.24 14.87 -4.79
N SER A 206 -15.09 15.23 -3.86
CA SER A 206 -14.84 15.08 -2.43
C SER A 206 -15.05 13.64 -1.97
N GLY A 207 -14.27 13.19 -0.96
CA GLY A 207 -14.38 11.83 -0.41
C GLY A 207 -13.91 10.73 -1.36
N VAL A 208 -13.21 11.07 -2.44
CA VAL A 208 -12.68 10.07 -3.38
C VAL A 208 -11.49 9.36 -2.75
N TYR A 209 -11.53 8.03 -2.82
CA TYR A 209 -10.49 7.16 -2.28
C TYR A 209 -9.80 6.36 -3.38
N PHE A 210 -8.48 6.35 -3.36
CA PHE A 210 -7.64 5.53 -4.22
C PHE A 210 -6.86 4.51 -3.40
N ASN A 211 -6.95 3.25 -3.77
CA ASN A 211 -6.06 2.22 -3.23
C ASN A 211 -4.68 2.27 -3.92
N ASP A 212 -3.74 1.39 -3.52
CA ASP A 212 -2.37 1.39 -4.06
C ASP A 212 -2.33 1.14 -5.57
N GLY A 213 -1.42 1.85 -6.23
CA GLY A 213 -1.11 1.64 -7.64
C GLY A 213 -2.07 2.34 -8.62
N ALA A 214 -2.90 3.27 -8.17
CA ALA A 214 -3.77 4.02 -9.08
C ALA A 214 -2.97 4.91 -10.05
N VAL A 215 -3.31 4.86 -11.34
CA VAL A 215 -2.66 5.64 -12.42
C VAL A 215 -3.72 6.44 -13.17
N ILE A 216 -3.52 7.75 -13.26
CA ILE A 216 -4.40 8.67 -14.00
C ILE A 216 -3.55 9.43 -15.03
N SER A 217 -3.88 9.26 -16.31
CA SER A 217 -3.31 10.05 -17.42
C SER A 217 -4.42 10.85 -18.07
N CYS A 218 -4.42 12.14 -17.83
CA CYS A 218 -5.43 13.08 -18.31
C CYS A 218 -4.84 14.03 -19.35
N LEU A 219 -5.17 13.84 -20.62
CA LEU A 219 -4.80 14.74 -21.70
C LEU A 219 -5.97 15.59 -22.18
N GLY A 220 -7.22 15.14 -22.00
CA GLY A 220 -8.46 15.86 -22.30
C GLY A 220 -9.20 16.23 -21.02
N LYS A 221 -10.23 15.44 -20.69
CA LYS A 221 -11.07 15.70 -19.52
C LYS A 221 -11.40 14.43 -18.75
N ILE A 222 -11.06 14.40 -17.47
CA ILE A 222 -11.48 13.34 -16.56
C ILE A 222 -12.27 13.97 -15.41
N THR A 223 -13.47 13.44 -15.16
CA THR A 223 -14.33 13.85 -14.04
C THR A 223 -14.65 12.63 -13.19
N ILE A 224 -14.38 12.72 -11.91
CA ILE A 224 -14.66 11.69 -10.90
C ILE A 224 -15.58 12.33 -9.86
N GLY A 225 -16.76 11.77 -9.69
CA GLY A 225 -17.75 12.23 -8.73
C GLY A 225 -17.39 11.93 -7.28
N ASP A 226 -18.12 12.58 -6.38
CA ASP A 226 -17.88 12.47 -4.94
C ASP A 226 -18.06 11.04 -4.40
N ASN A 227 -17.35 10.71 -3.33
CA ASN A 227 -17.43 9.45 -2.59
C ASN A 227 -17.20 8.19 -3.45
N THR A 228 -16.48 8.31 -4.55
CA THR A 228 -16.12 7.18 -5.41
C THR A 228 -14.87 6.49 -4.90
N LEU A 229 -14.88 5.16 -4.90
CA LEU A 229 -13.82 4.30 -4.38
C LEU A 229 -13.15 3.55 -5.54
N PHE A 230 -11.83 3.56 -5.55
CA PHE A 230 -11.01 2.84 -6.52
C PHE A 230 -10.19 1.75 -5.83
N GLY A 231 -10.33 0.52 -6.31
CA GLY A 231 -9.51 -0.63 -5.90
C GLY A 231 -8.04 -0.50 -6.31
N PRO A 232 -7.18 -1.40 -5.86
CA PRO A 232 -5.77 -1.39 -6.21
C PRO A 232 -5.56 -1.58 -7.71
N GLY A 233 -4.49 -0.94 -8.25
CA GLY A 233 -4.08 -1.11 -9.63
C GLY A 233 -4.97 -0.46 -10.69
N VAL A 234 -5.99 0.32 -10.32
CA VAL A 234 -6.88 0.99 -11.29
C VAL A 234 -6.12 1.96 -12.17
N LYS A 235 -6.43 1.95 -13.47
CA LYS A 235 -5.81 2.81 -14.48
C LYS A 235 -6.89 3.59 -15.23
N ILE A 236 -6.68 4.89 -15.41
CA ILE A 236 -7.62 5.81 -16.05
C ILE A 236 -6.88 6.60 -17.13
N PHE A 237 -7.19 6.31 -18.41
CA PHE A 237 -6.55 6.90 -19.58
C PHE A 237 -7.59 7.52 -20.50
N ASP A 238 -7.67 8.83 -20.56
CA ASP A 238 -8.57 9.54 -21.47
C ASP A 238 -7.96 9.75 -22.88
N ASN A 239 -6.87 9.08 -23.14
CA ASN A 239 -6.09 9.28 -24.36
C ASN A 239 -5.62 7.97 -24.96
N ASN A 240 -5.48 7.98 -26.31
CA ASN A 240 -4.90 6.91 -27.08
C ASN A 240 -3.87 7.48 -28.06
N HIS A 241 -2.84 6.70 -28.39
CA HIS A 241 -1.95 7.03 -29.49
C HIS A 241 -2.70 7.03 -30.81
N ARG A 242 -2.32 7.93 -31.71
CA ARG A 242 -2.78 7.87 -33.10
C ARG A 242 -2.17 6.65 -33.79
N PHE A 243 -2.95 6.09 -34.67
CA PHE A 243 -2.57 4.91 -35.42
C PHE A 243 -3.12 5.06 -36.83
N SER A 244 -2.31 4.72 -37.83
CA SER A 244 -2.72 4.54 -39.20
C SER A 244 -2.25 3.15 -39.71
N ARG A 245 -2.86 2.69 -40.79
CA ARG A 245 -2.50 1.38 -41.37
C ARG A 245 -1.13 1.44 -42.06
N GLU A 246 -0.78 2.60 -42.58
CA GLU A 246 0.44 2.84 -43.35
C GLU A 246 1.64 3.12 -42.44
N GLU A 247 1.45 3.94 -41.40
CA GLU A 247 2.54 4.45 -40.55
C GLU A 247 2.61 3.74 -39.19
N GLY A 248 1.61 2.91 -38.84
CA GLY A 248 1.51 2.28 -37.55
C GLY A 248 1.16 3.25 -36.42
N VAL A 249 1.72 3.05 -35.22
CA VAL A 249 1.44 3.85 -34.04
C VAL A 249 2.35 5.06 -33.98
N SER A 250 1.77 6.27 -33.92
CA SER A 250 2.53 7.52 -33.74
C SER A 250 2.66 7.91 -32.27
N ARG A 251 3.59 8.84 -31.97
CA ARG A 251 3.70 9.42 -30.62
C ARG A 251 2.60 10.44 -30.32
N GLU A 252 1.87 10.89 -31.33
CA GLU A 252 0.74 11.77 -31.12
C GLU A 252 -0.40 11.06 -30.41
N CYS A 253 -1.08 11.76 -29.52
CA CYS A 253 -2.20 11.22 -28.76
C CYS A 253 -3.49 11.95 -29.13
N THR A 254 -4.57 11.19 -29.21
CA THR A 254 -5.92 11.74 -29.26
C THR A 254 -6.52 11.72 -27.85
N ALA A 255 -6.92 12.86 -27.36
CA ALA A 255 -7.59 12.99 -26.08
C ALA A 255 -9.11 12.86 -26.20
N GLY A 256 -9.76 12.53 -25.11
CA GLY A 256 -11.21 12.46 -25.01
C GLY A 256 -11.69 12.79 -23.60
N CYS A 257 -12.82 12.22 -23.21
CA CYS A 257 -13.36 12.43 -21.87
C CYS A 257 -13.62 11.09 -21.18
N ILE A 258 -13.51 11.10 -19.84
CA ILE A 258 -13.96 10.01 -18.97
C ILE A 258 -14.79 10.64 -17.87
N THR A 259 -15.94 10.05 -17.58
CA THR A 259 -16.80 10.47 -16.49
C THR A 259 -17.09 9.27 -15.59
N VAL A 260 -16.76 9.40 -14.31
CA VAL A 260 -17.17 8.47 -13.27
C VAL A 260 -18.11 9.23 -12.34
N GLY A 261 -19.30 8.70 -12.15
CA GLY A 261 -20.31 9.28 -11.29
C GLY A 261 -19.91 9.30 -9.81
N ARG A 262 -20.78 9.81 -8.98
CA ARG A 262 -20.59 9.79 -7.53
C ARG A 262 -20.96 8.43 -6.92
N SER A 263 -20.35 8.11 -5.78
CA SER A 263 -20.61 6.89 -5.00
C SER A 263 -20.43 5.60 -5.80
N CYS A 264 -19.52 5.61 -6.78
CA CYS A 264 -19.17 4.43 -7.55
C CYS A 264 -18.09 3.62 -6.82
N TRP A 265 -18.12 2.32 -7.02
CA TRP A 265 -17.02 1.43 -6.66
C TRP A 265 -16.41 0.81 -7.90
N ILE A 266 -15.15 1.12 -8.14
CA ILE A 266 -14.35 0.58 -9.25
C ILE A 266 -13.40 -0.48 -8.68
N ALA A 267 -13.57 -1.71 -9.09
CA ALA A 267 -12.83 -2.86 -8.57
C ALA A 267 -11.34 -2.81 -8.93
N SER A 268 -10.56 -3.78 -8.41
CA SER A 268 -9.12 -3.89 -8.64
C SER A 268 -8.79 -4.08 -10.12
N ASP A 269 -7.65 -3.51 -10.55
CA ASP A 269 -7.06 -3.65 -11.89
C ASP A 269 -7.96 -3.23 -13.06
N VAL A 270 -9.06 -2.54 -12.79
CA VAL A 270 -9.93 -1.98 -13.84
C VAL A 270 -9.17 -0.91 -14.62
N VAL A 271 -9.32 -0.94 -15.95
CA VAL A 271 -8.78 0.06 -16.86
C VAL A 271 -9.93 0.83 -17.50
N LEU A 272 -10.01 2.13 -17.20
CA LEU A 272 -10.96 3.04 -17.83
C LEU A 272 -10.30 3.74 -19.01
N LEU A 273 -10.87 3.58 -20.18
CA LEU A 273 -10.34 4.14 -21.42
C LEU A 273 -11.15 5.34 -21.89
N LYS A 274 -10.60 6.06 -22.85
CA LYS A 274 -11.21 7.21 -23.51
C LYS A 274 -12.67 6.93 -23.93
N GLY A 275 -13.58 7.82 -23.54
CA GLY A 275 -15.00 7.70 -23.84
C GLY A 275 -15.82 6.97 -22.77
N THR A 276 -15.20 6.45 -21.72
CA THR A 276 -15.91 5.71 -20.66
C THR A 276 -16.78 6.64 -19.83
N GLY A 277 -18.05 6.25 -19.64
CA GLY A 277 -19.00 6.82 -18.68
C GLY A 277 -19.45 5.75 -17.68
N ILE A 278 -19.31 5.99 -16.38
CA ILE A 278 -19.73 5.09 -15.31
C ILE A 278 -20.58 5.84 -14.29
N GLY A 279 -21.66 5.19 -13.87
CA GLY A 279 -22.60 5.78 -12.91
C GLY A 279 -23.50 6.82 -13.58
N GLY A 280 -24.78 6.78 -13.24
CA GLY A 280 -25.75 7.78 -13.70
C GLY A 280 -25.41 9.16 -13.17
N THR A 281 -25.88 10.13 -13.87
CA THR A 281 -25.88 11.55 -13.52
C THR A 281 -26.53 11.80 -12.18
#